data_c2e450f0f35e30fafc6969bafe461d6d
#
_entry.id   c2e450f0f35e30fafc6969bafe461d6d
#
_cell.length_a   1.000
_cell.length_b   1.000
_cell.length_c   1.000
_cell.angle_alpha   90.00
_cell.angle_beta   90.00
_cell.angle_gamma   90.00
#
_symmetry.space_group_name_H-M   'P 1'
#
loop_
_entity.id
_entity.type
_entity.pdbx_description
1 polymer ?
#
loop_
_entity_poly.entity_id
_entity_poly.type
_entity_poly.pdbx_seq_one_letter_code
_entity_poly.pdbx_strand_id
1 'polypeptide(L)'
;NCDWSSDVCSSDLHLARYKDIDKAALRENFAVFLKAIIPVAEEAGVRMAVHPDDPPRPILGLPRIVSTVEDMQWMVDTVNSMANGFTMCTGSYGVRADNDLVNMIKQFGPRIYFTHLRSTLREDNPKTFHEAAHLNGDVDMYEVVKAIVEEEQRRKAEGKEDLIPMRPDHGHQMLDDLKKKTNPGYSAIGRLKGLAEVRGVELAIQRAFFSR
;
A
#
# COMPACT_ATOMS: atom_id res chain seq x y z
N ASN A 1 -15.58 22.18 24.23
CA ASN A 1 -16.53 22.72 23.23
C ASN A 1 -15.77 22.97 21.93
N CYS A 2 -15.65 21.97 21.10
CA CYS A 2 -15.30 22.20 19.70
C CYS A 2 -16.50 22.86 19.05
N ASP A 3 -16.35 24.09 18.64
CA ASP A 3 -17.38 24.80 17.89
C ASP A 3 -17.47 24.15 16.51
N TRP A 4 -18.56 23.41 16.27
CA TRP A 4 -18.82 22.70 15.02
C TRP A 4 -18.72 23.59 13.78
N SER A 5 -18.94 24.88 13.95
CA SER A 5 -18.86 25.88 12.89
C SER A 5 -17.41 26.18 12.47
N SER A 6 -16.44 26.08 13.40
CA SER A 6 -15.03 26.35 13.11
C SER A 6 -14.36 25.21 12.35
N ASP A 7 -14.75 23.95 12.61
CA ASP A 7 -14.19 22.77 11.92
C ASP A 7 -14.69 22.67 10.48
N VAL A 8 -15.96 22.99 10.22
CA VAL A 8 -16.51 23.08 8.87
C VAL A 8 -15.87 24.21 8.08
N CYS A 9 -15.65 25.36 8.69
CA CYS A 9 -15.00 26.50 8.04
C CYS A 9 -13.51 26.21 7.72
N SER A 10 -12.83 25.45 8.56
CA SER A 10 -11.45 25.01 8.35
C SER A 10 -11.32 24.04 7.18
N SER A 11 -12.21 23.02 7.08
CA SER A 11 -12.22 22.07 5.98
C SER A 11 -12.54 22.73 4.63
N ASP A 12 -13.48 23.66 4.59
CA ASP A 12 -13.83 24.41 3.39
C ASP A 12 -12.68 25.28 2.89
N LEU A 13 -11.96 25.94 3.80
CA LEU A 13 -10.75 26.70 3.46
C LEU A 13 -9.65 25.80 2.90
N HIS A 14 -9.46 24.61 3.44
CA HIS A 14 -8.49 23.67 2.92
C HIS A 14 -8.91 23.13 1.55
N LEU A 15 -10.16 22.75 1.34
CA LEU A 15 -10.67 22.31 0.05
C LEU A 15 -10.57 23.42 -1.01
N ALA A 16 -10.83 24.67 -0.64
CA ALA A 16 -10.71 25.79 -1.57
C ALA A 16 -9.30 25.99 -2.13
N ARG A 17 -8.25 25.58 -1.41
CA ARG A 17 -6.86 25.61 -1.89
C ARG A 17 -6.58 24.61 -3.01
N TYR A 18 -7.39 23.56 -3.12
CA TYR A 18 -7.25 22.48 -4.11
C TYR A 18 -8.26 22.57 -5.23
N LYS A 19 -9.13 23.59 -5.26
CA LYS A 19 -10.24 23.72 -6.23
C LYS A 19 -9.80 23.67 -7.70
N ASP A 20 -8.59 24.16 -7.99
CA ASP A 20 -8.02 24.22 -9.33
C ASP A 20 -6.98 23.12 -9.58
N ILE A 21 -6.86 22.13 -8.66
CA ILE A 21 -5.91 21.02 -8.77
C ILE A 21 -6.67 19.78 -9.21
N ASP A 22 -6.64 19.51 -10.49
CA ASP A 22 -7.12 18.26 -11.07
C ASP A 22 -6.04 17.15 -11.00
N LYS A 23 -6.34 15.97 -11.58
CA LYS A 23 -5.40 14.83 -11.60
C LYS A 23 -4.10 15.20 -12.32
N ALA A 24 -4.16 15.98 -13.38
CA ALA A 24 -2.98 16.36 -14.17
C ALA A 24 -2.08 17.31 -13.36
N ALA A 25 -2.67 18.36 -12.80
CA ALA A 25 -1.94 19.32 -11.95
C ALA A 25 -1.33 18.65 -10.70
N LEU A 26 -2.05 17.70 -10.09
CA LEU A 26 -1.52 16.94 -8.95
C LEU A 26 -0.33 16.07 -9.37
N ARG A 27 -0.38 15.41 -10.54
CA ARG A 27 0.75 14.67 -11.09
C ARG A 27 1.94 15.56 -11.40
N GLU A 28 1.72 16.74 -11.96
CA GLU A 28 2.80 17.71 -12.22
C GLU A 28 3.51 18.11 -10.92
N ASN A 29 2.75 18.45 -9.88
CA ASN A 29 3.30 18.77 -8.57
C ASN A 29 4.09 17.59 -7.99
N PHE A 30 3.57 16.39 -8.12
CA PHE A 30 4.26 15.19 -7.63
C PHE A 30 5.51 14.86 -8.47
N ALA A 31 5.48 15.11 -9.78
CA ALA A 31 6.67 14.99 -10.64
C ALA A 31 7.78 15.96 -10.23
N VAL A 32 7.45 17.22 -9.90
CA VAL A 32 8.43 18.19 -9.38
C VAL A 32 9.06 17.67 -8.09
N PHE A 33 8.25 17.16 -7.17
CA PHE A 33 8.73 16.57 -5.92
C PHE A 33 9.66 15.38 -6.17
N LEU A 34 9.24 14.39 -6.99
CA LEU A 34 10.05 13.21 -7.29
C LEU A 34 11.38 13.57 -7.94
N LYS A 35 11.38 14.47 -8.92
CA LYS A 35 12.59 14.95 -9.60
C LYS A 35 13.56 15.65 -8.65
N ALA A 36 13.06 16.28 -7.60
CA ALA A 36 13.90 16.95 -6.61
C ALA A 36 14.49 15.98 -5.58
N ILE A 37 13.70 15.00 -5.09
CA ILE A 37 14.14 14.15 -3.97
C ILE A 37 14.83 12.86 -4.39
N ILE A 38 14.47 12.28 -5.53
CA ILE A 38 15.02 10.97 -5.93
C ILE A 38 16.55 11.02 -6.16
N PRO A 39 17.13 12.04 -6.82
CA PRO A 39 18.58 12.14 -6.92
C PRO A 39 19.29 12.21 -5.56
N VAL A 40 18.71 12.91 -4.59
CA VAL A 40 19.23 12.99 -3.22
C VAL A 40 19.14 11.63 -2.52
N ALA A 41 18.04 10.91 -2.72
CA ALA A 41 17.89 9.55 -2.20
C ALA A 41 18.94 8.59 -2.79
N GLU A 42 19.22 8.69 -4.09
CA GLU A 42 20.28 7.92 -4.75
C GLU A 42 21.64 8.20 -4.15
N GLU A 43 22.02 9.48 -4.00
CA GLU A 43 23.27 9.90 -3.41
C GLU A 43 23.42 9.39 -1.96
N ALA A 44 22.32 9.42 -1.19
CA ALA A 44 22.27 8.93 0.18
C ALA A 44 22.18 7.40 0.30
N GLY A 45 22.04 6.67 -0.80
CA GLY A 45 21.81 5.21 -0.79
C GLY A 45 20.46 4.81 -0.19
N VAL A 46 19.45 5.70 -0.22
CA VAL A 46 18.12 5.49 0.32
C VAL A 46 17.15 5.12 -0.81
N ARG A 47 16.27 4.16 -0.54
CA ARG A 47 15.18 3.79 -1.44
C ARG A 47 13.88 4.40 -0.92
N MET A 48 13.26 5.24 -1.72
CA MET A 48 11.94 5.79 -1.44
C MET A 48 10.88 4.73 -1.74
N ALA A 49 9.88 4.61 -0.89
CA ALA A 49 8.80 3.64 -1.04
C ALA A 49 7.46 4.36 -0.91
N VAL A 50 6.92 4.80 -2.03
CA VAL A 50 5.66 5.53 -2.07
C VAL A 50 4.50 4.60 -1.75
N HIS A 51 3.69 4.97 -0.75
CA HIS A 51 2.48 4.26 -0.39
C HIS A 51 1.33 4.66 -1.33
N PRO A 52 0.48 3.71 -1.77
CA PRO A 52 -0.67 4.02 -2.59
C PRO A 52 -1.69 4.89 -1.86
N ASP A 53 -2.57 5.52 -2.64
CA ASP A 53 -3.73 6.20 -2.11
C ASP A 53 -4.63 5.23 -1.33
N ASP A 54 -5.14 5.68 -0.19
CA ASP A 54 -6.13 4.95 0.60
C ASP A 54 -7.29 5.90 0.98
N PRO A 55 -8.48 5.71 0.40
CA PRO A 55 -8.85 4.73 -0.63
C PRO A 55 -8.25 5.07 -2.01
N PRO A 56 -8.09 4.06 -2.91
CA PRO A 56 -7.49 4.24 -4.24
C PRO A 56 -8.50 4.80 -5.26
N ARG A 57 -9.14 5.90 -4.91
CA ARG A 57 -10.13 6.63 -5.69
C ARG A 57 -10.30 8.05 -5.18
N PRO A 58 -10.80 9.00 -6.01
CA PRO A 58 -11.09 10.36 -5.56
C PRO A 58 -12.00 10.38 -4.33
N ILE A 59 -11.68 11.25 -3.36
CA ILE A 59 -12.45 11.45 -2.14
C ILE A 59 -12.58 12.96 -1.88
N LEU A 60 -13.73 13.40 -1.40
CA LEU A 60 -14.06 14.82 -1.16
C LEU A 60 -13.81 15.73 -2.38
N GLY A 61 -13.98 15.20 -3.60
CA GLY A 61 -13.68 15.92 -4.84
C GLY A 61 -12.19 16.05 -5.18
N LEU A 62 -11.29 15.54 -4.34
CA LEU A 62 -9.85 15.60 -4.56
C LEU A 62 -9.37 14.41 -5.39
N PRO A 63 -8.48 14.63 -6.38
CA PRO A 63 -7.94 13.55 -7.21
C PRO A 63 -7.01 12.63 -6.43
N ARG A 64 -6.79 11.44 -6.96
CA ARG A 64 -5.80 10.46 -6.50
C ARG A 64 -4.90 10.07 -7.67
N ILE A 65 -3.63 9.81 -7.42
CA ILE A 65 -2.60 9.63 -8.45
C ILE A 65 -1.69 8.42 -8.26
N VAL A 66 -1.89 7.65 -7.17
CA VAL A 66 -1.17 6.40 -6.89
C VAL A 66 -2.18 5.32 -6.54
N SER A 67 -3.03 4.96 -7.50
CA SER A 67 -4.19 4.08 -7.28
C SER A 67 -4.25 2.88 -8.22
N THR A 68 -3.49 2.87 -9.31
CA THR A 68 -3.56 1.85 -10.37
C THR A 68 -2.18 1.48 -10.91
N VAL A 69 -2.13 0.43 -11.73
CA VAL A 69 -0.92 0.03 -12.49
C VAL A 69 -0.38 1.18 -13.33
N GLU A 70 -1.27 1.92 -14.01
CA GLU A 70 -0.87 3.05 -14.85
C GLU A 70 -0.28 4.20 -14.04
N ASP A 71 -0.79 4.41 -12.82
CA ASP A 71 -0.22 5.40 -11.91
C ASP A 71 1.19 4.98 -11.46
N MET A 72 1.41 3.71 -11.15
CA MET A 72 2.75 3.18 -10.83
C MET A 72 3.71 3.31 -12.02
N GLN A 73 3.26 2.95 -13.22
CA GLN A 73 4.07 3.09 -14.43
C GLN A 73 4.43 4.55 -14.68
N TRP A 74 3.46 5.46 -14.54
CA TRP A 74 3.71 6.89 -14.67
C TRP A 74 4.78 7.40 -13.68
N MET A 75 4.80 6.89 -12.44
CA MET A 75 5.84 7.24 -11.47
C MET A 75 7.23 6.77 -11.92
N VAL A 76 7.31 5.54 -12.43
CA VAL A 76 8.57 4.99 -12.97
C VAL A 76 9.06 5.82 -14.16
N ASP A 77 8.16 6.18 -15.07
CA ASP A 77 8.48 6.97 -16.27
C ASP A 77 8.88 8.41 -15.92
N THR A 78 8.31 8.95 -14.84
CA THR A 78 8.61 10.32 -14.38
C THR A 78 10.05 10.46 -13.87
N VAL A 79 10.53 9.47 -13.10
CA VAL A 79 11.93 9.38 -12.66
C VAL A 79 12.34 7.90 -12.65
N ASN A 80 13.02 7.49 -13.72
CA ASN A 80 13.49 6.11 -13.87
C ASN A 80 14.75 5.84 -13.05
N SER A 81 14.60 5.78 -11.75
CA SER A 81 15.64 5.46 -10.78
C SER A 81 15.23 4.31 -9.88
N MET A 82 16.18 3.49 -9.46
CA MET A 82 15.93 2.45 -8.47
C MET A 82 15.70 3.01 -7.05
N ALA A 83 16.00 4.27 -6.80
CA ALA A 83 15.62 4.95 -5.57
C ALA A 83 14.14 5.35 -5.54
N ASN A 84 13.45 5.34 -6.70
CA ASN A 84 12.02 5.60 -6.84
C ASN A 84 11.24 4.30 -6.87
N GLY A 85 10.59 3.95 -5.77
CA GLY A 85 9.88 2.67 -5.62
C GLY A 85 8.60 2.76 -4.81
N PHE A 86 8.10 1.61 -4.41
CA PHE A 86 6.75 1.44 -3.91
C PHE A 86 6.68 0.71 -2.58
N THR A 87 5.74 1.13 -1.76
CA THR A 87 5.12 0.28 -0.75
C THR A 87 3.94 -0.45 -1.40
N MET A 88 4.02 -1.76 -1.52
CA MET A 88 2.91 -2.57 -2.03
C MET A 88 1.90 -2.81 -0.89
N CYS A 89 0.91 -1.94 -0.79
CA CYS A 89 -0.19 -2.10 0.15
C CYS A 89 -1.36 -2.84 -0.52
N THR A 90 -1.49 -4.13 -0.22
CA THR A 90 -2.51 -4.98 -0.84
C THR A 90 -3.93 -4.59 -0.42
N GLY A 91 -4.10 -4.07 0.80
CA GLY A 91 -5.40 -3.57 1.26
C GLY A 91 -5.82 -2.27 0.60
N SER A 92 -4.88 -1.38 0.22
CA SER A 92 -5.20 -0.16 -0.52
C SER A 92 -5.46 -0.45 -1.99
N TYR A 93 -4.51 -1.02 -2.72
CA TYR A 93 -4.71 -1.36 -4.14
C TYR A 93 -5.87 -2.35 -4.35
N GLY A 94 -6.05 -3.32 -3.44
CA GLY A 94 -7.07 -4.38 -3.54
C GLY A 94 -8.51 -3.91 -3.31
N VAL A 95 -8.73 -2.68 -2.82
CA VAL A 95 -10.08 -2.07 -2.82
C VAL A 95 -10.65 -1.95 -4.24
N ARG A 96 -9.77 -1.77 -5.23
CA ARG A 96 -10.16 -1.75 -6.63
C ARG A 96 -10.17 -3.16 -7.20
N ALA A 97 -11.32 -3.60 -7.72
CA ALA A 97 -11.46 -4.90 -8.35
C ALA A 97 -10.70 -5.03 -9.69
N ASP A 98 -10.37 -3.90 -10.31
CA ASP A 98 -9.62 -3.82 -11.57
C ASP A 98 -8.10 -3.81 -11.39
N ASN A 99 -7.59 -3.81 -10.16
CA ASN A 99 -6.18 -4.00 -9.86
C ASN A 99 -5.85 -5.49 -9.69
N ASP A 100 -5.04 -6.02 -10.59
CA ASP A 100 -4.45 -7.36 -10.45
C ASP A 100 -3.16 -7.26 -9.62
N LEU A 101 -3.28 -7.53 -8.32
CA LEU A 101 -2.17 -7.36 -7.36
C LEU A 101 -0.98 -8.26 -7.68
N VAL A 102 -1.21 -9.47 -8.18
CA VAL A 102 -0.15 -10.42 -8.54
C VAL A 102 0.64 -9.90 -9.74
N ASN A 103 -0.06 -9.42 -10.77
CA ASN A 103 0.61 -8.80 -11.93
C ASN A 103 1.32 -7.50 -11.55
N MET A 104 0.77 -6.68 -10.66
CA MET A 104 1.44 -5.50 -10.15
C MET A 104 2.77 -5.86 -9.45
N ILE A 105 2.78 -6.91 -8.62
CA ILE A 105 4.00 -7.39 -7.96
C ILE A 105 5.00 -7.90 -9.00
N LYS A 106 4.57 -8.69 -9.98
CA LYS A 106 5.46 -9.19 -11.05
C LYS A 106 6.07 -8.06 -11.89
N GLN A 107 5.29 -7.05 -12.22
CA GLN A 107 5.72 -5.92 -13.04
C GLN A 107 6.68 -4.98 -12.29
N PHE A 108 6.35 -4.64 -11.06
CA PHE A 108 7.08 -3.63 -10.27
C PHE A 108 7.94 -4.22 -9.17
N GLY A 109 8.01 -5.55 -9.06
CA GLY A 109 8.77 -6.26 -8.04
C GLY A 109 10.15 -5.67 -7.76
N PRO A 110 10.99 -5.39 -8.77
CA PRO A 110 12.32 -4.81 -8.55
C PRO A 110 12.34 -3.48 -7.77
N ARG A 111 11.20 -2.79 -7.70
CA ARG A 111 11.02 -1.48 -7.05
C ARG A 111 10.09 -1.52 -5.85
N ILE A 112 9.62 -2.69 -5.42
CA ILE A 112 8.85 -2.85 -4.19
C ILE A 112 9.82 -2.98 -3.03
N TYR A 113 9.85 -2.01 -2.14
CA TYR A 113 10.80 -1.95 -1.02
C TYR A 113 10.15 -2.20 0.33
N PHE A 114 8.84 -2.22 0.37
CA PHE A 114 8.07 -2.55 1.56
C PHE A 114 6.70 -3.12 1.17
N THR A 115 6.14 -3.98 2.01
CA THR A 115 4.79 -4.52 1.78
C THR A 115 3.90 -4.33 3.00
N HIS A 116 2.64 -3.95 2.74
CA HIS A 116 1.55 -4.01 3.68
C HIS A 116 0.60 -5.12 3.24
N LEU A 117 0.62 -6.24 3.96
CA LEU A 117 -0.20 -7.41 3.64
C LEU A 117 -1.54 -7.34 4.36
N ARG A 118 -2.29 -6.30 4.05
CA ARG A 118 -3.63 -6.01 4.52
C ARG A 118 -4.67 -6.59 3.58
N SER A 119 -5.82 -7.01 4.09
CA SER A 119 -6.96 -7.42 3.29
C SER A 119 -8.19 -6.60 3.61
N THR A 120 -8.96 -6.26 2.58
CA THR A 120 -10.23 -5.57 2.66
C THR A 120 -11.30 -6.40 1.96
N LEU A 121 -12.56 -6.18 2.29
CA LEU A 121 -13.69 -6.80 1.62
C LEU A 121 -14.56 -5.69 1.02
N ARG A 122 -14.78 -5.76 -0.29
CA ARG A 122 -15.66 -4.86 -1.02
C ARG A 122 -17.11 -5.19 -0.72
N GLU A 123 -17.95 -4.18 -0.68
CA GLU A 123 -19.39 -4.32 -0.44
C GLU A 123 -20.16 -4.19 -1.75
N ASP A 124 -21.46 -4.43 -1.72
CA ASP A 124 -22.36 -4.30 -2.89
C ASP A 124 -22.27 -2.91 -3.54
N ASN A 125 -22.12 -1.87 -2.73
CA ASN A 125 -21.80 -0.56 -3.24
C ASN A 125 -20.30 -0.50 -3.58
N PRO A 126 -19.91 -0.33 -4.86
CA PRO A 126 -18.50 -0.36 -5.26
C PRO A 126 -17.64 0.78 -4.67
N LYS A 127 -18.27 1.72 -3.97
CA LYS A 127 -17.57 2.80 -3.25
C LYS A 127 -17.33 2.48 -1.77
N THR A 128 -17.86 1.37 -1.28
CA THR A 128 -17.73 0.97 0.13
C THR A 128 -16.95 -0.32 0.26
N PHE A 129 -16.19 -0.41 1.33
CA PHE A 129 -15.41 -1.57 1.73
C PHE A 129 -15.16 -1.50 3.22
N HIS A 130 -14.80 -2.62 3.81
CA HIS A 130 -14.36 -2.68 5.21
C HIS A 130 -13.11 -3.53 5.37
N GLU A 131 -12.46 -3.41 6.53
CA GLU A 131 -11.32 -4.25 6.87
C GLU A 131 -11.75 -5.71 6.99
N ALA A 132 -11.00 -6.60 6.38
CA ALA A 132 -11.20 -8.04 6.51
C ALA A 132 -10.07 -8.68 7.33
N ALA A 133 -10.28 -9.91 7.80
CA ALA A 133 -9.18 -10.72 8.28
C ALA A 133 -8.24 -11.04 7.10
N HIS A 134 -6.94 -11.17 7.37
CA HIS A 134 -5.89 -11.21 6.34
C HIS A 134 -6.11 -12.29 5.28
N LEU A 135 -6.70 -13.42 5.66
CA LEU A 135 -6.96 -14.55 4.73
C LEU A 135 -8.41 -14.64 4.26
N ASN A 136 -9.30 -13.71 4.65
CA ASN A 136 -10.74 -13.81 4.40
C ASN A 136 -11.32 -12.62 3.63
N GLY A 137 -10.48 -11.72 3.12
CA GLY A 137 -10.92 -10.60 2.30
C GLY A 137 -10.84 -10.89 0.80
N ASP A 138 -10.96 -9.84 0.00
CA ASP A 138 -10.87 -9.92 -1.47
C ASP A 138 -9.44 -10.07 -2.00
N VAL A 139 -8.44 -9.91 -1.14
CA VAL A 139 -7.04 -10.13 -1.50
C VAL A 139 -6.75 -11.63 -1.45
N ASP A 140 -6.40 -12.22 -2.59
CA ASP A 140 -5.81 -13.58 -2.60
C ASP A 140 -4.42 -13.52 -1.98
N MET A 141 -4.40 -13.61 -0.65
CA MET A 141 -3.18 -13.47 0.13
C MET A 141 -2.15 -14.57 -0.18
N TYR A 142 -2.60 -15.75 -0.57
CA TYR A 142 -1.70 -16.84 -0.96
C TYR A 142 -0.94 -16.48 -2.24
N GLU A 143 -1.62 -16.10 -3.31
CA GLU A 143 -0.99 -15.76 -4.59
C GLU A 143 -0.14 -14.47 -4.47
N VAL A 144 -0.58 -13.51 -3.66
CA VAL A 144 0.19 -12.29 -3.36
C VAL A 144 1.50 -12.62 -2.65
N VAL A 145 1.47 -13.39 -1.57
CA VAL A 145 2.67 -13.78 -0.81
C VAL A 145 3.59 -14.61 -1.69
N LYS A 146 3.04 -15.52 -2.51
CA LYS A 146 3.83 -16.31 -3.47
C LYS A 146 4.57 -15.43 -4.46
N ALA A 147 3.90 -14.44 -5.04
CA ALA A 147 4.55 -13.51 -5.98
C ALA A 147 5.67 -12.68 -5.30
N ILE A 148 5.50 -12.31 -4.04
CA ILE A 148 6.55 -11.63 -3.26
C ILE A 148 7.74 -12.55 -3.01
N VAL A 149 7.51 -13.79 -2.59
CA VAL A 149 8.58 -14.78 -2.37
C VAL A 149 9.30 -15.09 -3.68
N GLU A 150 8.58 -15.21 -4.81
CA GLU A 150 9.18 -15.38 -6.14
C GLU A 150 10.12 -14.21 -6.49
N GLU A 151 9.71 -12.97 -6.20
CA GLU A 151 10.55 -11.79 -6.41
C GLU A 151 11.79 -11.79 -5.49
N GLU A 152 11.65 -12.17 -4.23
CA GLU A 152 12.78 -12.32 -3.31
C GLU A 152 13.78 -13.37 -3.81
N GLN A 153 13.31 -14.53 -4.28
CA GLN A 153 14.18 -15.55 -4.88
C GLN A 153 14.87 -15.05 -6.15
N ARG A 154 14.17 -14.28 -6.98
CA ARG A 154 14.76 -13.65 -8.17
C ARG A 154 15.88 -12.68 -7.78
N ARG A 155 15.66 -11.82 -6.78
CA ARG A 155 16.68 -10.90 -6.26
C ARG A 155 17.90 -11.63 -5.72
N LYS A 156 17.67 -12.68 -4.94
CA LYS A 156 18.72 -13.54 -4.38
C LYS A 156 19.57 -14.18 -5.49
N ALA A 157 18.94 -14.69 -6.54
CA ALA A 157 19.65 -15.27 -7.68
C ALA A 157 20.51 -14.23 -8.43
N GLU A 158 20.13 -12.96 -8.39
CA GLU A 158 20.90 -11.84 -8.95
C GLU A 158 21.97 -11.28 -8.01
N GLY A 159 22.14 -11.86 -6.82
CA GLY A 159 23.08 -11.39 -5.79
C GLY A 159 22.71 -10.03 -5.19
N LYS A 160 21.43 -9.68 -5.19
CA LYS A 160 20.90 -8.45 -4.64
C LYS A 160 20.37 -8.66 -3.23
N GLU A 161 20.14 -7.55 -2.51
CA GLU A 161 19.34 -7.55 -1.29
C GLU A 161 17.96 -8.15 -1.62
N ASP A 162 17.65 -9.27 -0.99
CA ASP A 162 16.54 -10.10 -1.40
C ASP A 162 15.26 -9.89 -0.58
N LEU A 163 15.37 -9.56 0.70
CA LEU A 163 14.21 -9.46 1.58
C LEU A 163 13.40 -8.19 1.34
N ILE A 164 12.10 -8.37 1.22
CA ILE A 164 11.12 -7.27 1.19
C ILE A 164 10.44 -7.20 2.57
N PRO A 165 10.77 -6.19 3.41
CA PRO A 165 10.13 -6.05 4.71
C PRO A 165 8.60 -5.96 4.58
N MET A 166 7.89 -6.60 5.53
CA MET A 166 6.43 -6.61 5.52
C MET A 166 5.85 -6.26 6.88
N ARG A 167 4.63 -5.80 6.87
CA ARG A 167 3.77 -5.73 8.05
C ARG A 167 2.34 -6.16 7.70
N PRO A 168 1.57 -6.68 8.68
CA PRO A 168 0.16 -7.03 8.46
C PRO A 168 -0.74 -5.80 8.28
N ASP A 169 -0.21 -4.62 8.58
CA ASP A 169 -0.82 -3.29 8.54
C ASP A 169 -1.97 -3.13 9.54
N HIS A 170 -3.19 -3.54 9.20
CA HIS A 170 -4.35 -3.45 10.08
C HIS A 170 -4.70 -4.78 10.75
N GLY A 171 -5.58 -4.73 11.76
CA GLY A 171 -6.12 -5.90 12.44
C GLY A 171 -7.32 -5.53 13.29
N HIS A 172 -8.31 -6.42 13.34
CA HIS A 172 -9.51 -6.22 14.16
C HIS A 172 -9.18 -6.30 15.64
N GLN A 173 -9.87 -5.50 16.46
CA GLN A 173 -9.81 -5.66 17.91
C GLN A 173 -10.34 -7.03 18.31
N MET A 174 -9.59 -7.72 19.18
CA MET A 174 -9.99 -9.03 19.69
C MET A 174 -9.42 -9.29 21.08
N LEU A 175 -10.05 -10.20 21.83
CA LEU A 175 -9.60 -10.59 23.15
C LEU A 175 -9.37 -9.37 24.07
N ASP A 176 -8.16 -9.23 24.61
CA ASP A 176 -7.81 -8.14 25.52
C ASP A 176 -7.67 -6.77 24.84
N ASP A 177 -7.58 -6.71 23.51
CA ASP A 177 -7.66 -5.44 22.78
C ASP A 177 -9.01 -4.72 23.04
N LEU A 178 -10.10 -5.50 23.27
CA LEU A 178 -11.43 -4.96 23.57
C LEU A 178 -11.50 -4.19 24.89
N LYS A 179 -10.53 -4.40 25.79
CA LYS A 179 -10.41 -3.71 27.08
C LYS A 179 -9.51 -2.48 27.02
N LYS A 180 -8.94 -2.16 25.88
CA LYS A 180 -7.98 -1.09 25.68
C LYS A 180 -8.50 -0.06 24.69
N LYS A 181 -8.10 1.18 24.90
CA LYS A 181 -8.31 2.22 23.89
C LYS A 181 -7.25 2.04 22.80
N THR A 182 -7.67 1.65 21.61
CA THR A 182 -6.82 1.52 20.42
C THR A 182 -7.37 2.38 19.30
N ASN A 183 -6.51 2.79 18.38
CA ASN A 183 -6.98 3.38 17.13
C ASN A 183 -7.61 2.28 16.25
N PRO A 184 -8.70 2.58 15.52
CA PRO A 184 -9.28 1.64 14.57
C PRO A 184 -8.22 1.05 13.62
N GLY A 185 -8.24 -0.28 13.43
CA GLY A 185 -7.27 -0.98 12.60
C GLY A 185 -5.89 -1.23 13.25
N TYR A 186 -5.58 -0.63 14.40
CA TYR A 186 -4.23 -0.69 14.98
C TYR A 186 -4.17 -1.44 16.32
N SER A 187 -5.06 -2.38 16.53
CA SER A 187 -5.04 -3.27 17.70
C SER A 187 -3.80 -4.19 17.69
N ALA A 188 -3.22 -4.43 18.85
CA ALA A 188 -1.98 -5.21 18.95
C ALA A 188 -2.23 -6.70 18.65
N ILE A 189 -3.22 -7.31 19.31
CA ILE A 189 -3.50 -8.75 19.16
C ILE A 189 -4.00 -9.07 17.76
N GLY A 190 -4.91 -8.24 17.22
CA GLY A 190 -5.41 -8.44 15.85
C GLY A 190 -4.32 -8.35 14.80
N ARG A 191 -3.36 -7.42 14.92
CA ARG A 191 -2.21 -7.34 14.02
C ARG A 191 -1.24 -8.50 14.21
N LEU A 192 -1.00 -8.96 15.43
CA LEU A 192 -0.18 -10.15 15.69
C LEU A 192 -0.81 -11.42 15.10
N LYS A 193 -2.16 -11.55 15.16
CA LYS A 193 -2.88 -12.63 14.48
C LYS A 193 -2.59 -12.60 12.98
N GLY A 194 -2.79 -11.46 12.32
CA GLY A 194 -2.53 -11.31 10.90
C GLY A 194 -1.07 -11.59 10.54
N LEU A 195 -0.12 -11.10 11.33
CA LEU A 195 1.29 -11.40 11.14
C LEU A 195 1.58 -12.91 11.21
N ALA A 196 0.99 -13.62 12.18
CA ALA A 196 1.16 -15.07 12.31
C ALA A 196 0.56 -15.84 11.13
N GLU A 197 -0.62 -15.42 10.66
CA GLU A 197 -1.30 -16.02 9.49
C GLU A 197 -0.45 -15.85 8.23
N VAL A 198 -0.01 -14.64 7.92
CA VAL A 198 0.78 -14.35 6.72
C VAL A 198 2.15 -15.04 6.75
N ARG A 199 2.83 -15.04 7.90
CA ARG A 199 4.09 -15.79 8.06
C ARG A 199 3.92 -17.29 7.92
N GLY A 200 2.77 -17.84 8.34
CA GLY A 200 2.44 -19.24 8.11
C GLY A 200 2.30 -19.56 6.61
N VAL A 201 1.63 -18.70 5.86
CA VAL A 201 1.50 -18.80 4.40
C VAL A 201 2.87 -18.70 3.72
N GLU A 202 3.67 -17.70 4.07
CA GLU A 202 5.03 -17.52 3.55
C GLU A 202 5.89 -18.77 3.77
N LEU A 203 5.93 -19.29 5.00
CA LEU A 203 6.71 -20.48 5.33
C LEU A 203 6.25 -21.71 4.55
N ALA A 204 4.94 -21.87 4.35
CA ALA A 204 4.40 -22.97 3.55
C ALA A 204 4.83 -22.86 2.09
N ILE A 205 4.77 -21.67 1.49
CA ILE A 205 5.20 -21.40 0.12
C ILE A 205 6.70 -21.65 -0.03
N GLN A 206 7.53 -21.10 0.88
CA GLN A 206 8.98 -21.31 0.84
C GLN A 206 9.33 -22.80 0.86
N ARG A 207 8.71 -23.58 1.74
CA ARG A 207 8.94 -25.02 1.83
C ARG A 207 8.45 -25.80 0.61
N ALA A 208 7.31 -25.43 0.04
CA ALA A 208 6.71 -26.15 -1.07
C ALA A 208 7.46 -25.92 -2.40
N PHE A 209 7.98 -24.71 -2.62
CA PHE A 209 8.50 -24.29 -3.93
C PHE A 209 9.99 -23.97 -3.96
N PHE A 210 10.58 -23.59 -2.82
CA PHE A 210 11.95 -23.04 -2.78
C PHE A 210 12.85 -23.74 -1.76
N SER A 211 12.32 -24.73 -1.03
CA SER A 211 13.16 -25.43 -0.06
C SER A 211 14.21 -26.30 -0.71
N ARG A 212 15.38 -25.94 -0.26
CA ARG A 212 16.29 -27.06 0.01
C ARG A 212 17.26 -26.78 1.06
#